data_e33b3dd43f6f2210b4a44114207263ac
#
_entry.id   e33b3dd43f6f2210b4a44114207263ac
#
_cell.length_a   1.000
_cell.length_b   1.000
_cell.length_c   1.000
_cell.angle_alpha   90.00
_cell.angle_beta   90.00
_cell.angle_gamma   90.00
#
_symmetry.space_group_name_H-M   'P 1'
#
loop_
_entity.id
_entity.type
_entity.pdbx_description
1 polymer ?
#
loop_
_entity_poly.entity_id
_entity_poly.type
_entity_poly.pdbx_seq_one_letter_code
_entity_poly.pdbx_strand_id
1 'polypeptide(L)'
;MSSTFTRSASSTIERLERSADRDTGVRFVGHSVAPDGPVHVPWRQIHDEARAVGAALQAKGLLPGDHVAVLGPTSRELMTIVRGCWMAGIASMVLPLPMRMGSLDEFVNSTRARIRHGDAKLVLIDDQLAAFYEAVPGDPPIEPMGSVLPGARNVPSGDRIEIPDHDPNRLVILQYTSGSTSEPKGVMIPDRVLTANIDACCEAAGLTESEVMTSWLPLYHDMGLVGFLAIPMCQGVELVQAAPQDFMAHPGAWMQWISDWGGTATAGPNFSWVLATRALRIAAKKGQQLDLSTLTLALSGAEPVDPKAVEAFVAAAEPFGFDAGAVFPAFGMAETAIGASFPERGAGLRCDTVDREVLERTRVAKPIEVTDPDGRVLRKDGDPDSAAPEPEPAPAPAPQ
;
A
#
# COMPACT_ATOMS: atom_id res chain seq x y z
N MET A 1 20.31 -9.48 -15.95
CA MET A 1 19.89 -8.12 -15.54
C MET A 1 18.36 -8.10 -15.58
N SER A 2 17.72 -7.87 -14.44
CA SER A 2 16.26 -7.77 -14.37
C SER A 2 15.82 -6.49 -15.09
N SER A 3 14.77 -6.58 -15.92
CA SER A 3 14.25 -5.40 -16.62
C SER A 3 13.47 -4.52 -15.65
N THR A 4 13.68 -3.20 -15.72
CA THR A 4 12.83 -2.22 -15.04
C THR A 4 11.46 -2.16 -15.73
N PHE A 5 10.41 -1.97 -14.90
CA PHE A 5 9.08 -1.77 -15.45
C PHE A 5 9.00 -0.45 -16.23
N THR A 6 8.42 -0.52 -17.42
CA THR A 6 8.19 0.63 -18.29
C THR A 6 6.70 0.94 -18.36
N ARG A 7 6.36 2.19 -18.67
CA ARG A 7 4.96 2.61 -18.87
C ARG A 7 4.27 1.77 -19.93
N SER A 8 3.05 1.38 -19.64
CA SER A 8 2.23 0.53 -20.51
C SER A 8 0.83 1.10 -20.64
N ALA A 9 0.28 1.10 -21.85
CA ALA A 9 -1.11 1.48 -22.08
C ALA A 9 -2.12 0.41 -21.64
N SER A 10 -1.66 -0.67 -21.00
CA SER A 10 -2.52 -1.78 -20.60
C SER A 10 -3.42 -1.42 -19.41
N SER A 11 -4.67 -1.85 -19.49
CA SER A 11 -5.65 -1.76 -18.40
C SER A 11 -5.25 -2.58 -17.17
N THR A 12 -5.90 -2.32 -16.04
CA THR A 12 -5.75 -3.12 -14.83
C THR A 12 -6.01 -4.61 -15.12
N ILE A 13 -7.08 -4.94 -15.85
CA ILE A 13 -7.44 -6.33 -16.17
C ILE A 13 -6.33 -7.02 -16.97
N GLU A 14 -5.84 -6.39 -18.05
CA GLU A 14 -4.75 -6.94 -18.86
C GLU A 14 -3.45 -7.15 -18.04
N ARG A 15 -3.17 -6.26 -17.08
CA ARG A 15 -2.03 -6.43 -16.17
C ARG A 15 -2.21 -7.62 -15.24
N LEU A 16 -3.43 -7.79 -14.70
CA LEU A 16 -3.77 -8.94 -13.86
C LEU A 16 -3.64 -10.26 -14.63
N GLU A 17 -4.06 -10.32 -15.88
CA GLU A 17 -3.91 -11.50 -16.72
C GLU A 17 -2.43 -11.83 -16.97
N ARG A 18 -1.61 -10.84 -17.38
CA ARG A 18 -0.17 -11.06 -17.59
C ARG A 18 0.57 -11.45 -16.33
N SER A 19 0.23 -10.84 -15.20
CA SER A 19 0.89 -11.14 -13.91
C SER A 19 0.67 -12.59 -13.46
N ALA A 20 -0.45 -13.18 -13.86
CA ALA A 20 -0.77 -14.56 -13.53
C ALA A 20 0.17 -15.58 -14.22
N ASP A 21 0.83 -15.21 -15.34
CA ASP A 21 1.77 -16.07 -16.06
C ASP A 21 3.19 -16.07 -15.47
N ARG A 22 3.43 -15.30 -14.42
CA ARG A 22 4.74 -15.26 -13.76
C ARG A 22 4.89 -16.33 -12.69
N ASP A 23 6.12 -16.80 -12.49
CA ASP A 23 6.49 -17.78 -11.45
C ASP A 23 6.63 -17.11 -10.06
N THR A 24 5.77 -16.15 -9.75
CA THR A 24 5.74 -15.39 -8.50
C THR A 24 4.38 -15.49 -7.85
N GLY A 25 4.25 -14.99 -6.62
CA GLY A 25 3.01 -15.09 -5.89
C GLY A 25 2.97 -14.25 -4.63
N VAL A 26 2.12 -14.66 -3.72
CA VAL A 26 2.02 -14.09 -2.38
C VAL A 26 2.45 -15.14 -1.37
N ARG A 27 3.42 -14.78 -0.56
CA ARG A 27 3.81 -15.53 0.63
C ARG A 27 3.11 -14.92 1.83
N PHE A 28 2.09 -15.59 2.32
CA PHE A 28 1.42 -15.22 3.55
C PHE A 28 2.29 -15.62 4.74
N VAL A 29 2.55 -14.64 5.62
CA VAL A 29 3.40 -14.81 6.81
C VAL A 29 2.70 -14.16 8.02
N GLY A 30 3.05 -14.63 9.22
CA GLY A 30 2.36 -14.18 10.44
C GLY A 30 1.15 -15.03 10.79
N HIS A 31 0.86 -15.10 12.07
CA HIS A 31 -0.16 -16.02 12.60
C HIS A 31 -1.59 -15.69 12.13
N SER A 32 -1.88 -14.40 11.92
CA SER A 32 -3.23 -13.96 11.51
C SER A 32 -3.60 -14.39 10.09
N VAL A 33 -2.63 -14.51 9.19
CA VAL A 33 -2.85 -14.86 7.77
C VAL A 33 -2.35 -16.25 7.41
N ALA A 34 -1.49 -16.84 8.23
CA ALA A 34 -0.90 -18.16 8.06
C ALA A 34 -0.67 -18.83 9.42
N PRO A 35 -1.75 -19.27 10.12
CA PRO A 35 -1.68 -19.80 11.47
C PRO A 35 -0.84 -21.07 11.61
N ASP A 36 -0.77 -21.88 10.56
CA ASP A 36 -0.02 -23.14 10.50
C ASP A 36 1.42 -22.97 9.94
N GLY A 37 1.83 -21.72 9.71
CA GLY A 37 3.13 -21.35 9.15
C GLY A 37 3.05 -20.73 7.77
N PRO A 38 4.16 -20.18 7.24
CA PRO A 38 4.18 -19.46 5.97
C PRO A 38 3.67 -20.30 4.80
N VAL A 39 2.81 -19.71 3.97
CA VAL A 39 2.23 -20.35 2.78
C VAL A 39 2.49 -19.50 1.55
N HIS A 40 3.06 -20.08 0.51
CA HIS A 40 3.21 -19.44 -0.79
C HIS A 40 2.05 -19.82 -1.72
N VAL A 41 1.39 -18.82 -2.29
CA VAL A 41 0.28 -18.98 -3.24
C VAL A 41 0.66 -18.26 -4.53
N PRO A 42 0.88 -18.99 -5.64
CA PRO A 42 1.20 -18.38 -6.93
C PRO A 42 0.13 -17.37 -7.39
N TRP A 43 0.55 -16.30 -8.09
CA TRP A 43 -0.40 -15.36 -8.69
C TRP A 43 -1.38 -16.04 -9.63
N ARG A 44 -0.97 -17.10 -10.32
CA ARG A 44 -1.85 -17.92 -11.14
C ARG A 44 -3.03 -18.48 -10.33
N GLN A 45 -2.74 -19.05 -9.16
CA GLN A 45 -3.79 -19.63 -8.32
C GLN A 45 -4.77 -18.56 -7.80
N ILE A 46 -4.23 -17.42 -7.32
CA ILE A 46 -5.08 -16.28 -6.88
C ILE A 46 -5.91 -15.75 -8.07
N HIS A 47 -5.34 -15.73 -9.27
CA HIS A 47 -6.03 -15.30 -10.47
C HIS A 47 -7.20 -16.24 -10.84
N ASP A 48 -6.97 -17.54 -10.83
CA ASP A 48 -8.00 -18.53 -11.15
C ASP A 48 -9.15 -18.49 -10.13
N GLU A 49 -8.82 -18.34 -8.86
CA GLU A 49 -9.81 -18.15 -7.79
C GLU A 49 -10.55 -16.81 -7.95
N ALA A 50 -9.86 -15.73 -8.30
CA ALA A 50 -10.47 -14.41 -8.53
C ALA A 50 -11.43 -14.41 -9.73
N ARG A 51 -11.15 -15.17 -10.77
CA ARG A 51 -12.08 -15.37 -11.90
C ARG A 51 -13.40 -15.98 -11.43
N ALA A 52 -13.34 -16.97 -10.53
CA ALA A 52 -14.54 -17.56 -9.95
C ALA A 52 -15.32 -16.56 -9.07
N VAL A 53 -14.59 -15.71 -8.31
CA VAL A 53 -15.20 -14.60 -7.56
C VAL A 53 -15.90 -13.62 -8.50
N GLY A 54 -15.25 -13.17 -9.57
CA GLY A 54 -15.86 -12.28 -10.57
C GLY A 54 -17.13 -12.88 -11.18
N ALA A 55 -17.08 -14.17 -11.57
CA ALA A 55 -18.25 -14.88 -12.08
C ALA A 55 -19.38 -14.99 -11.04
N ALA A 56 -19.04 -15.18 -9.74
CA ALA A 56 -20.01 -15.21 -8.67
C ALA A 56 -20.70 -13.86 -8.44
N LEU A 57 -19.93 -12.74 -8.51
CA LEU A 57 -20.47 -11.40 -8.41
C LEU A 57 -21.43 -11.10 -9.57
N GLN A 58 -21.06 -11.45 -10.79
CA GLN A 58 -21.92 -11.30 -11.97
C GLN A 58 -23.18 -12.17 -11.87
N ALA A 59 -23.07 -13.41 -11.38
CA ALA A 59 -24.22 -14.29 -11.15
C ALA A 59 -25.19 -13.75 -10.08
N LYS A 60 -24.72 -12.86 -9.18
CA LYS A 60 -25.54 -12.12 -8.22
C LYS A 60 -26.18 -10.85 -8.83
N GLY A 61 -25.94 -10.59 -10.12
CA GLY A 61 -26.50 -9.47 -10.86
C GLY A 61 -25.68 -8.16 -10.78
N LEU A 62 -24.46 -8.21 -10.27
CA LEU A 62 -23.57 -7.05 -10.31
C LEU A 62 -23.06 -6.82 -11.73
N LEU A 63 -22.98 -5.56 -12.11
CA LEU A 63 -22.57 -5.12 -13.45
C LEU A 63 -21.25 -4.35 -13.39
N PRO A 64 -20.51 -4.26 -14.51
CA PRO A 64 -19.35 -3.38 -14.61
C PRO A 64 -19.70 -1.93 -14.24
N GLY A 65 -18.94 -1.35 -13.31
CA GLY A 65 -19.19 -0.03 -12.72
C GLY A 65 -19.93 -0.05 -11.39
N ASP A 66 -20.47 -1.18 -10.96
CA ASP A 66 -20.98 -1.34 -9.58
C ASP A 66 -19.85 -1.34 -8.55
N HIS A 67 -20.23 -1.12 -7.29
CA HIS A 67 -19.29 -1.09 -6.17
C HIS A 67 -19.59 -2.22 -5.19
N VAL A 68 -18.53 -2.89 -4.71
CA VAL A 68 -18.59 -3.90 -3.66
C VAL A 68 -17.79 -3.45 -2.45
N ALA A 69 -18.44 -3.35 -1.31
CA ALA A 69 -17.80 -3.08 -0.04
C ALA A 69 -17.26 -4.39 0.55
N VAL A 70 -15.99 -4.37 0.98
CA VAL A 70 -15.36 -5.52 1.63
C VAL A 70 -14.92 -5.11 3.03
N LEU A 71 -15.46 -5.79 4.03
CA LEU A 71 -15.16 -5.55 5.44
C LEU A 71 -14.56 -6.82 6.05
N GLY A 72 -13.24 -6.87 6.10
CA GLY A 72 -12.50 -8.02 6.60
C GLY A 72 -11.02 -7.71 6.87
N PRO A 73 -10.33 -8.57 7.63
CA PRO A 73 -8.91 -8.42 7.87
C PRO A 73 -8.10 -8.69 6.60
N THR A 74 -6.84 -8.26 6.61
CA THR A 74 -5.88 -8.66 5.57
C THR A 74 -5.81 -10.18 5.54
N SER A 75 -6.17 -10.77 4.41
CA SER A 75 -6.22 -12.23 4.21
C SER A 75 -6.11 -12.57 2.72
N ARG A 76 -5.86 -13.84 2.41
CA ARG A 76 -5.92 -14.35 1.03
C ARG A 76 -7.29 -14.13 0.40
N GLU A 77 -8.35 -14.37 1.15
CA GLU A 77 -9.74 -14.22 0.71
C GLU A 77 -10.02 -12.77 0.28
N LEU A 78 -9.61 -11.79 1.10
CA LEU A 78 -9.79 -10.38 0.80
C LEU A 78 -9.04 -9.99 -0.49
N MET A 79 -7.79 -10.43 -0.64
CA MET A 79 -6.99 -10.17 -1.85
C MET A 79 -7.61 -10.80 -3.10
N THR A 80 -8.10 -12.02 -2.99
CA THR A 80 -8.79 -12.75 -4.07
C THR A 80 -10.08 -12.04 -4.47
N ILE A 81 -10.86 -11.55 -3.50
CA ILE A 81 -12.10 -10.79 -3.74
C ILE A 81 -11.78 -9.46 -4.44
N VAL A 82 -10.79 -8.71 -3.97
CA VAL A 82 -10.38 -7.45 -4.61
C VAL A 82 -10.00 -7.69 -6.07
N ARG A 83 -9.17 -8.70 -6.35
CA ARG A 83 -8.79 -9.06 -7.72
C ARG A 83 -10.00 -9.50 -8.56
N GLY A 84 -10.92 -10.26 -7.98
CA GLY A 84 -12.14 -10.70 -8.65
C GLY A 84 -13.10 -9.55 -8.99
N CYS A 85 -13.24 -8.57 -8.10
CA CYS A 85 -13.97 -7.33 -8.38
C CYS A 85 -13.38 -6.63 -9.60
N TRP A 86 -12.06 -6.40 -9.62
CA TRP A 86 -11.41 -5.69 -10.72
C TRP A 86 -11.54 -6.42 -12.05
N MET A 87 -11.42 -7.74 -12.06
CA MET A 87 -11.61 -8.55 -13.26
C MET A 87 -13.05 -8.50 -13.80
N ALA A 88 -14.04 -8.38 -12.93
CA ALA A 88 -15.45 -8.22 -13.33
C ALA A 88 -15.81 -6.75 -13.66
N GLY A 89 -14.85 -5.80 -13.63
CA GLY A 89 -15.09 -4.37 -13.84
C GLY A 89 -15.85 -3.69 -12.69
N ILE A 90 -15.79 -4.26 -11.49
CA ILE A 90 -16.47 -3.80 -10.28
C ILE A 90 -15.46 -3.07 -9.39
N ALA A 91 -15.83 -1.90 -8.87
CA ALA A 91 -14.97 -1.18 -7.96
C ALA A 91 -14.97 -1.83 -6.56
N SER A 92 -13.78 -2.03 -6.00
CA SER A 92 -13.63 -2.50 -4.62
C SER A 92 -13.60 -1.33 -3.65
N MET A 93 -14.31 -1.48 -2.53
CA MET A 93 -14.31 -0.57 -1.38
C MET A 93 -13.83 -1.35 -0.16
N VAL A 94 -12.51 -1.39 0.07
CA VAL A 94 -11.98 -2.03 1.29
C VAL A 94 -12.17 -1.09 2.46
N LEU A 95 -12.96 -1.51 3.44
CA LEU A 95 -13.40 -0.67 4.54
C LEU A 95 -12.48 -0.78 5.76
N PRO A 96 -12.24 0.32 6.50
CA PRO A 96 -11.43 0.30 7.71
C PRO A 96 -11.99 -0.64 8.78
N LEU A 97 -11.10 -1.33 9.47
CA LEU A 97 -11.40 -2.11 10.65
C LEU A 97 -11.29 -1.25 11.92
N PRO A 98 -11.95 -1.63 13.04
CA PRO A 98 -11.81 -0.93 14.31
C PRO A 98 -10.40 -1.10 14.86
N MET A 99 -9.56 -0.06 14.73
CA MET A 99 -8.17 -0.05 15.21
C MET A 99 -8.04 0.26 16.71
N ARG A 100 -9.04 0.90 17.28
CA ARG A 100 -9.14 1.19 18.72
C ARG A 100 -10.61 1.00 19.13
N MET A 101 -10.86 0.51 20.33
CA MET A 101 -12.19 0.40 20.90
C MET A 101 -12.75 1.80 21.20
N GLY A 102 -13.14 2.54 20.14
CA GLY A 102 -14.26 3.46 20.23
C GLY A 102 -15.54 2.66 20.47
N SER A 103 -16.69 3.31 20.59
CA SER A 103 -17.92 2.54 20.74
C SER A 103 -18.14 1.69 19.48
N LEU A 104 -18.56 0.45 19.63
CA LEU A 104 -18.92 -0.44 18.54
C LEU A 104 -19.97 0.23 17.63
N ASP A 105 -20.90 0.95 18.24
CA ASP A 105 -21.95 1.70 17.54
C ASP A 105 -21.38 2.79 16.63
N GLU A 106 -20.35 3.50 17.05
CA GLU A 106 -19.67 4.51 16.22
C GLU A 106 -19.00 3.86 14.99
N PHE A 107 -18.32 2.74 15.19
CA PHE A 107 -17.72 1.96 14.11
C PHE A 107 -18.80 1.49 13.12
N VAL A 108 -19.87 0.87 13.59
CA VAL A 108 -20.97 0.39 12.75
C VAL A 108 -21.63 1.53 11.98
N ASN A 109 -21.93 2.65 12.64
CA ASN A 109 -22.55 3.82 12.00
C ASN A 109 -21.64 4.45 10.94
N SER A 110 -20.34 4.60 11.22
CA SER A 110 -19.39 5.17 10.27
C SER A 110 -19.15 4.24 9.07
N THR A 111 -19.13 2.93 9.31
CA THR A 111 -19.04 1.91 8.25
C THR A 111 -20.25 1.94 7.35
N ARG A 112 -21.46 1.97 7.93
CA ARG A 112 -22.72 2.08 7.19
C ARG A 112 -22.80 3.38 6.37
N ALA A 113 -22.36 4.50 6.95
CA ALA A 113 -22.32 5.77 6.22
C ALA A 113 -21.42 5.66 4.97
N ARG A 114 -20.24 5.02 5.06
CA ARG A 114 -19.36 4.78 3.90
C ARG A 114 -20.00 3.88 2.85
N ILE A 115 -20.63 2.78 3.27
CA ILE A 115 -21.30 1.83 2.38
C ILE A 115 -22.40 2.54 1.57
N ARG A 116 -23.23 3.33 2.23
CA ARG A 116 -24.34 4.08 1.58
C ARG A 116 -23.82 5.22 0.71
N HIS A 117 -22.86 6.00 1.21
CA HIS A 117 -22.26 7.09 0.44
C HIS A 117 -21.54 6.58 -0.81
N GLY A 118 -20.89 5.41 -0.73
CA GLY A 118 -20.22 4.77 -1.85
C GLY A 118 -21.14 3.98 -2.77
N ASP A 119 -22.46 4.01 -2.57
CA ASP A 119 -23.45 3.28 -3.36
C ASP A 119 -23.08 1.79 -3.58
N ALA A 120 -22.58 1.13 -2.53
CA ALA A 120 -22.24 -0.29 -2.62
C ALA A 120 -23.48 -1.12 -2.94
N LYS A 121 -23.38 -2.01 -3.91
CA LYS A 121 -24.48 -2.94 -4.29
C LYS A 121 -24.45 -4.23 -3.49
N LEU A 122 -23.31 -4.55 -2.90
CA LEU A 122 -23.10 -5.73 -2.05
C LEU A 122 -22.06 -5.39 -0.98
N VAL A 123 -22.25 -5.92 0.23
CA VAL A 123 -21.25 -5.93 1.29
C VAL A 123 -20.80 -7.37 1.49
N LEU A 124 -19.50 -7.60 1.36
CA LEU A 124 -18.85 -8.85 1.72
C LEU A 124 -18.15 -8.66 3.06
N ILE A 125 -18.58 -9.42 4.07
CA ILE A 125 -18.13 -9.27 5.44
C ILE A 125 -17.43 -10.53 5.94
N ASP A 126 -16.37 -10.37 6.71
CA ASP A 126 -15.73 -11.47 7.44
C ASP A 126 -16.68 -12.03 8.52
N ASP A 127 -16.69 -13.35 8.71
CA ASP A 127 -17.61 -14.03 9.62
C ASP A 127 -17.49 -13.56 11.06
N GLN A 128 -16.28 -13.19 11.51
CA GLN A 128 -16.07 -12.68 12.88
C GLN A 128 -16.64 -11.26 13.06
N LEU A 129 -16.68 -10.48 11.98
CA LEU A 129 -17.24 -9.13 12.01
C LEU A 129 -18.74 -9.11 11.77
N ALA A 130 -19.29 -10.13 11.09
CA ALA A 130 -20.71 -10.26 10.82
C ALA A 130 -21.57 -10.26 12.09
N ALA A 131 -21.04 -10.77 13.19
CA ALA A 131 -21.73 -10.76 14.49
C ALA A 131 -21.99 -9.35 15.05
N PHE A 132 -21.25 -8.35 14.57
CA PHE A 132 -21.34 -6.96 15.04
C PHE A 132 -22.04 -6.02 14.06
N TYR A 133 -22.37 -6.51 12.86
CA TYR A 133 -22.94 -5.69 11.80
C TYR A 133 -24.29 -6.21 11.36
N GLU A 134 -25.35 -5.80 12.06
CA GLU A 134 -26.73 -6.15 11.70
C GLU A 134 -27.23 -5.29 10.54
N ALA A 135 -27.87 -5.92 9.54
CA ALA A 135 -28.50 -5.21 8.44
C ALA A 135 -29.71 -4.41 8.92
N VAL A 136 -29.86 -3.19 8.42
CA VAL A 136 -31.02 -2.35 8.69
C VAL A 136 -31.66 -1.93 7.36
N PRO A 137 -32.94 -1.48 7.36
CA PRO A 137 -33.60 -1.01 6.15
C PRO A 137 -32.79 0.03 5.40
N GLY A 138 -32.58 -0.20 4.10
CA GLY A 138 -31.80 0.67 3.21
C GLY A 138 -30.32 0.31 3.11
N ASP A 139 -29.84 -0.72 3.80
CA ASP A 139 -28.52 -1.30 3.53
C ASP A 139 -28.60 -2.20 2.27
N PRO A 140 -27.50 -2.29 1.49
CA PRO A 140 -27.41 -3.31 0.43
C PRO A 140 -27.37 -4.71 1.02
N PRO A 141 -27.52 -5.78 0.21
CA PRO A 141 -27.29 -7.15 0.66
C PRO A 141 -25.94 -7.29 1.37
N ILE A 142 -25.94 -8.02 2.49
CA ILE A 142 -24.73 -8.29 3.29
C ILE A 142 -24.54 -9.81 3.28
N GLU A 143 -23.38 -10.25 2.84
CA GLU A 143 -23.05 -11.67 2.73
C GLU A 143 -21.66 -11.96 3.31
N PRO A 144 -21.42 -13.19 3.81
CA PRO A 144 -20.09 -13.62 4.19
C PRO A 144 -19.10 -13.52 3.01
N MET A 145 -17.86 -13.12 3.25
CA MET A 145 -16.81 -13.13 2.23
C MET A 145 -16.66 -14.50 1.57
N GLY A 146 -16.80 -15.57 2.35
CA GLY A 146 -16.78 -16.94 1.86
C GLY A 146 -17.84 -17.28 0.82
N SER A 147 -18.95 -16.52 0.73
CA SER A 147 -20.07 -16.83 -0.18
C SER A 147 -19.73 -16.69 -1.67
N VAL A 148 -18.66 -15.96 -2.00
CA VAL A 148 -18.19 -15.71 -3.38
C VAL A 148 -16.90 -16.45 -3.71
N LEU A 149 -16.28 -17.12 -2.74
CA LEU A 149 -15.01 -17.82 -2.93
C LEU A 149 -15.21 -19.23 -3.54
N PRO A 150 -14.22 -19.75 -4.28
CA PRO A 150 -14.26 -21.12 -4.81
C PRO A 150 -14.53 -22.14 -3.72
N GLY A 151 -15.42 -23.10 -4.02
CA GLY A 151 -15.85 -24.14 -3.06
C GLY A 151 -17.11 -23.79 -2.29
N ALA A 152 -17.56 -22.53 -2.28
CA ALA A 152 -18.86 -22.17 -1.73
C ALA A 152 -20.00 -22.65 -2.65
N ARG A 153 -21.17 -22.85 -2.02
CA ARG A 153 -22.35 -23.30 -2.74
C ARG A 153 -22.78 -22.29 -3.82
N ASN A 154 -22.96 -22.77 -5.06
CA ASN A 154 -23.38 -21.95 -6.21
C ASN A 154 -22.34 -20.93 -6.73
N VAL A 155 -21.07 -21.03 -6.36
CA VAL A 155 -20.01 -20.25 -7.01
C VAL A 155 -19.71 -20.88 -8.37
N PRO A 156 -19.85 -20.12 -9.48
CA PRO A 156 -19.55 -20.62 -10.82
C PRO A 156 -18.07 -20.93 -11.01
N SER A 157 -17.75 -21.74 -12.04
CA SER A 157 -16.37 -21.84 -12.52
C SER A 157 -15.86 -20.50 -12.99
N GLY A 158 -14.57 -20.23 -12.80
CA GLY A 158 -13.89 -19.01 -13.26
C GLY A 158 -13.96 -18.80 -14.79
N ASP A 159 -14.20 -19.85 -15.56
CA ASP A 159 -14.39 -19.76 -17.03
C ASP A 159 -15.68 -19.02 -17.42
N ARG A 160 -16.60 -18.85 -16.47
CA ARG A 160 -17.89 -18.16 -16.70
C ARG A 160 -17.82 -16.65 -16.46
N ILE A 161 -16.70 -16.12 -16.04
CA ILE A 161 -16.56 -14.66 -15.92
C ILE A 161 -16.65 -14.00 -17.31
N GLU A 162 -17.47 -12.98 -17.41
CA GLU A 162 -17.52 -12.10 -18.57
C GLU A 162 -16.60 -10.91 -18.32
N ILE A 163 -15.46 -10.90 -19.02
CA ILE A 163 -14.51 -9.78 -18.93
C ILE A 163 -15.10 -8.59 -19.68
N PRO A 164 -15.32 -7.45 -18.99
CA PRO A 164 -15.93 -6.29 -19.65
C PRO A 164 -14.95 -5.60 -20.60
N ASP A 165 -15.50 -4.92 -21.62
CA ASP A 165 -14.70 -4.05 -22.48
C ASP A 165 -13.91 -3.02 -21.67
N HIS A 166 -12.74 -2.66 -22.15
CA HIS A 166 -11.90 -1.67 -21.50
C HIS A 166 -12.57 -0.28 -21.50
N ASP A 167 -12.72 0.28 -20.31
CA ASP A 167 -13.15 1.66 -20.09
C ASP A 167 -12.15 2.32 -19.13
N PRO A 168 -11.29 3.26 -19.59
CA PRO A 168 -10.27 3.90 -18.77
C PRO A 168 -10.85 4.76 -17.64
N ASN A 169 -12.13 5.12 -17.72
CA ASN A 169 -12.82 5.91 -16.68
C ASN A 169 -13.62 5.04 -15.69
N ARG A 170 -13.70 3.72 -15.92
CA ARG A 170 -14.36 2.83 -14.96
C ARG A 170 -13.60 2.81 -13.65
N LEU A 171 -14.32 2.97 -12.54
CA LEU A 171 -13.72 2.89 -11.22
C LEU A 171 -13.21 1.47 -10.94
N VAL A 172 -12.01 1.42 -10.38
CA VAL A 172 -11.37 0.19 -9.88
C VAL A 172 -11.39 0.18 -8.36
N ILE A 173 -11.12 1.34 -7.75
CA ILE A 173 -11.08 1.50 -6.29
C ILE A 173 -11.91 2.71 -5.89
N LEU A 174 -12.70 2.55 -4.84
CA LEU A 174 -13.29 3.67 -4.08
C LEU A 174 -12.67 3.65 -2.68
N GLN A 175 -11.69 4.54 -2.46
CA GLN A 175 -10.88 4.58 -1.25
C GLN A 175 -11.43 5.58 -0.25
N TYR A 176 -11.80 5.14 0.96
CA TYR A 176 -12.17 6.04 2.04
C TYR A 176 -10.95 6.45 2.85
N THR A 177 -10.73 7.75 2.95
CA THR A 177 -9.65 8.32 3.76
C THR A 177 -10.16 8.66 5.17
N SER A 178 -9.23 8.70 6.13
CA SER A 178 -9.50 9.07 7.54
C SER A 178 -9.70 10.58 7.76
N GLY A 179 -10.20 11.31 6.74
CA GLY A 179 -10.33 12.77 6.76
C GLY A 179 -10.94 13.32 8.05
N SER A 180 -10.48 14.50 8.45
CA SER A 180 -10.84 15.21 9.69
C SER A 180 -12.29 15.74 9.73
N THR A 181 -13.10 15.46 8.72
CA THR A 181 -14.51 15.93 8.61
C THR A 181 -15.47 14.81 8.99
N SER A 182 -16.63 15.18 9.56
CA SER A 182 -17.69 14.26 9.98
C SER A 182 -18.32 13.45 8.84
N GLU A 183 -18.18 13.90 7.59
CA GLU A 183 -18.72 13.19 6.42
C GLU A 183 -17.65 12.33 5.75
N PRO A 184 -17.99 11.07 5.37
CA PRO A 184 -17.08 10.20 4.67
C PRO A 184 -16.68 10.79 3.31
N LYS A 185 -15.37 10.85 3.02
CA LYS A 185 -14.87 11.23 1.69
C LYS A 185 -14.32 10.00 0.99
N GLY A 186 -14.95 9.64 -0.12
CA GLY A 186 -14.49 8.55 -0.99
C GLY A 186 -13.68 9.10 -2.16
N VAL A 187 -12.42 8.70 -2.26
CA VAL A 187 -11.58 9.02 -3.42
C VAL A 187 -11.86 8.01 -4.52
N MET A 188 -12.23 8.51 -5.69
CA MET A 188 -12.58 7.74 -6.87
C MET A 188 -11.32 7.49 -7.71
N ILE A 189 -10.89 6.24 -7.82
CA ILE A 189 -9.68 5.86 -8.56
C ILE A 189 -10.10 5.04 -9.79
N PRO A 190 -10.23 5.68 -10.97
CA PRO A 190 -10.51 4.97 -12.21
C PRO A 190 -9.28 4.24 -12.76
N ASP A 191 -9.51 3.30 -13.68
CA ASP A 191 -8.48 2.45 -14.28
C ASP A 191 -7.27 3.25 -14.80
N ARG A 192 -7.50 4.31 -15.56
CA ARG A 192 -6.44 5.17 -16.10
C ARG A 192 -5.58 5.84 -15.02
N VAL A 193 -6.16 6.14 -13.85
CA VAL A 193 -5.43 6.79 -12.75
C VAL A 193 -4.59 5.75 -12.01
N LEU A 194 -5.19 4.58 -11.71
CA LEU A 194 -4.48 3.49 -11.05
C LEU A 194 -3.28 3.03 -11.88
N THR A 195 -3.49 2.73 -13.16
CA THR A 195 -2.44 2.21 -14.05
C THR A 195 -1.33 3.23 -14.31
N ALA A 196 -1.67 4.51 -14.53
CA ALA A 196 -0.68 5.57 -14.70
C ALA A 196 0.16 5.80 -13.44
N ASN A 197 -0.46 5.74 -12.26
CA ASN A 197 0.27 5.95 -11.00
C ASN A 197 1.13 4.72 -10.65
N ILE A 198 0.67 3.49 -10.92
CA ILE A 198 1.49 2.27 -10.81
C ILE A 198 2.75 2.43 -11.66
N ASP A 199 2.63 2.82 -12.93
CA ASP A 199 3.77 2.99 -13.83
C ASP A 199 4.73 4.07 -13.33
N ALA A 200 4.20 5.22 -12.89
CA ALA A 200 5.00 6.31 -12.36
C ALA A 200 5.75 5.91 -11.07
N CYS A 201 5.11 5.17 -10.17
CA CYS A 201 5.74 4.66 -8.96
C CYS A 201 6.84 3.65 -9.28
N CYS A 202 6.57 2.71 -10.21
CA CYS A 202 7.56 1.72 -10.61
C CYS A 202 8.79 2.36 -11.26
N GLU A 203 8.58 3.36 -12.14
CA GLU A 203 9.65 4.10 -12.80
C GLU A 203 10.47 4.90 -11.78
N ALA A 204 9.80 5.71 -10.93
CA ALA A 204 10.46 6.57 -9.96
C ALA A 204 11.21 5.79 -8.87
N ALA A 205 10.66 4.67 -8.41
CA ALA A 205 11.30 3.79 -7.44
C ALA A 205 12.29 2.79 -8.07
N GLY A 206 12.41 2.77 -9.41
CA GLY A 206 13.29 1.85 -10.12
C GLY A 206 12.95 0.38 -9.84
N LEU A 207 11.64 0.06 -9.71
CA LEU A 207 11.22 -1.31 -9.42
C LEU A 207 11.48 -2.23 -10.61
N THR A 208 11.83 -3.47 -10.30
CA THR A 208 12.14 -4.51 -11.29
C THR A 208 11.33 -5.77 -11.06
N GLU A 209 11.34 -6.67 -12.02
CA GLU A 209 10.66 -7.97 -11.93
C GLU A 209 11.18 -8.89 -10.82
N SER A 210 12.37 -8.61 -10.30
CA SER A 210 13.00 -9.38 -9.22
C SER A 210 12.72 -8.83 -7.81
N GLU A 211 11.87 -7.81 -7.69
CA GLU A 211 11.51 -7.31 -6.36
C GLU A 211 10.80 -8.36 -5.52
N VAL A 212 11.10 -8.35 -4.22
CA VAL A 212 10.35 -9.05 -3.18
C VAL A 212 9.80 -7.99 -2.24
N MET A 213 8.53 -7.68 -2.41
CA MET A 213 7.87 -6.64 -1.62
C MET A 213 7.37 -7.24 -0.32
N THR A 214 7.73 -6.66 0.83
CA THR A 214 7.31 -7.15 2.16
C THR A 214 6.40 -6.14 2.82
N SER A 215 5.17 -6.56 3.20
CA SER A 215 4.15 -5.68 3.76
C SER A 215 3.38 -6.31 4.92
N TRP A 216 3.08 -5.48 5.90
CA TRP A 216 2.10 -5.71 6.96
C TRP A 216 1.01 -4.62 6.95
N LEU A 217 1.06 -3.71 5.95
CA LEU A 217 0.17 -2.56 5.89
C LEU A 217 -1.30 -2.97 5.70
N PRO A 218 -2.23 -2.23 6.31
CA PRO A 218 -3.65 -2.51 6.15
C PRO A 218 -4.11 -2.24 4.72
N LEU A 219 -4.89 -3.16 4.16
CA LEU A 219 -5.42 -3.05 2.79
C LEU A 219 -6.59 -2.07 2.64
N TYR A 220 -7.06 -1.48 3.74
CA TYR A 220 -8.02 -0.36 3.68
C TYR A 220 -7.33 1.02 3.60
N HIS A 221 -6.00 1.07 3.55
CA HIS A 221 -5.20 2.28 3.36
C HIS A 221 -4.51 2.22 1.99
N ASP A 222 -4.39 3.37 1.31
CA ASP A 222 -3.80 3.46 -0.05
C ASP A 222 -2.39 2.87 -0.12
N MET A 223 -1.53 3.13 0.87
CA MET A 223 -0.17 2.57 0.90
C MET A 223 -0.17 1.04 0.94
N GLY A 224 -1.12 0.40 1.65
CA GLY A 224 -1.29 -1.05 1.63
C GLY A 224 -1.98 -1.54 0.36
N LEU A 225 -3.12 -0.92 -0.01
CA LEU A 225 -3.94 -1.39 -1.13
C LEU A 225 -3.27 -1.12 -2.49
N VAL A 226 -2.80 0.10 -2.71
CA VAL A 226 -2.19 0.46 -4.00
C VAL A 226 -0.70 0.13 -4.00
N GLY A 227 0.05 0.59 -2.99
CA GLY A 227 1.50 0.43 -2.94
C GLY A 227 1.96 -1.02 -2.80
N PHE A 228 1.32 -1.79 -1.93
CA PHE A 228 1.77 -3.14 -1.57
C PHE A 228 0.78 -4.27 -1.88
N LEU A 229 -0.31 -3.98 -2.62
CA LEU A 229 -1.14 -5.02 -3.22
C LEU A 229 -1.33 -4.79 -4.72
N ALA A 230 -1.81 -3.61 -5.16
CA ALA A 230 -2.07 -3.37 -6.59
C ALA A 230 -0.77 -3.40 -7.42
N ILE A 231 0.31 -2.77 -6.95
CA ILE A 231 1.60 -2.82 -7.66
C ILE A 231 2.08 -4.26 -7.85
N PRO A 232 2.32 -5.06 -6.78
CA PRO A 232 2.80 -6.43 -6.97
C PRO A 232 1.80 -7.30 -7.74
N MET A 233 0.50 -7.12 -7.54
CA MET A 233 -0.55 -7.86 -8.22
C MET A 233 -0.61 -7.56 -9.73
N CYS A 234 -0.41 -6.29 -10.14
CA CYS A 234 -0.43 -5.88 -11.55
C CYS A 234 0.90 -6.13 -12.27
N GLN A 235 2.01 -6.06 -11.55
CA GLN A 235 3.35 -6.26 -12.11
C GLN A 235 3.85 -7.70 -12.00
N GLY A 236 3.17 -8.52 -11.21
CA GLY A 236 3.53 -9.92 -11.00
C GLY A 236 4.86 -10.07 -10.27
N VAL A 237 5.14 -9.25 -9.26
CA VAL A 237 6.31 -9.41 -8.39
C VAL A 237 5.95 -10.22 -7.13
N GLU A 238 6.95 -10.79 -6.48
CA GLU A 238 6.76 -11.55 -5.24
C GLU A 238 6.29 -10.61 -4.13
N LEU A 239 5.28 -11.02 -3.37
CA LEU A 239 4.77 -10.31 -2.21
C LEU A 239 4.87 -11.17 -0.96
N VAL A 240 5.52 -10.68 0.08
CA VAL A 240 5.49 -11.25 1.44
C VAL A 240 4.47 -10.44 2.25
N GLN A 241 3.33 -11.05 2.60
CA GLN A 241 2.21 -10.36 3.23
C GLN A 241 1.92 -10.88 4.62
N ALA A 242 1.94 -9.98 5.59
CA ALA A 242 1.43 -10.18 6.94
C ALA A 242 0.20 -9.29 7.21
N ALA A 243 -0.49 -9.52 8.31
CA ALA A 243 -1.55 -8.63 8.76
C ALA A 243 -1.00 -7.53 9.70
N PRO A 244 -1.66 -6.36 9.78
CA PRO A 244 -1.30 -5.31 10.75
C PRO A 244 -1.24 -5.81 12.18
N GLN A 245 -2.10 -6.74 12.56
CA GLN A 245 -2.17 -7.33 13.90
C GLN A 245 -0.89 -8.13 14.23
N ASP A 246 -0.31 -8.84 13.25
CA ASP A 246 0.93 -9.61 13.45
C ASP A 246 2.11 -8.69 13.71
N PHE A 247 2.21 -7.58 12.95
CA PHE A 247 3.22 -6.55 13.20
C PHE A 247 3.03 -5.90 14.58
N MET A 248 1.80 -5.52 14.93
CA MET A 248 1.52 -4.86 16.21
C MET A 248 1.80 -5.76 17.42
N ALA A 249 1.53 -7.05 17.30
CA ALA A 249 1.85 -8.04 18.34
C ALA A 249 3.37 -8.27 18.48
N HIS A 250 4.09 -8.33 17.37
CA HIS A 250 5.52 -8.64 17.31
C HIS A 250 6.24 -7.78 16.26
N PRO A 251 6.55 -6.50 16.55
CA PRO A 251 7.16 -5.59 15.56
C PRO A 251 8.48 -6.09 14.97
N GLY A 252 9.24 -6.92 15.72
CA GLY A 252 10.48 -7.54 15.22
C GLY A 252 10.26 -8.56 14.11
N ALA A 253 9.07 -9.13 14.00
CA ALA A 253 8.74 -10.07 12.94
C ALA A 253 8.82 -9.44 11.55
N TRP A 254 8.57 -8.14 11.42
CA TRP A 254 8.72 -7.43 10.15
C TRP A 254 10.14 -7.54 9.58
N MET A 255 11.16 -7.28 10.40
CA MET A 255 12.56 -7.40 9.99
C MET A 255 12.94 -8.87 9.76
N GLN A 256 12.35 -9.78 10.53
CA GLN A 256 12.55 -11.23 10.33
C GLN A 256 11.98 -11.68 8.98
N TRP A 257 10.77 -11.25 8.59
CA TRP A 257 10.19 -11.60 7.28
C TRP A 257 11.04 -11.07 6.13
N ILE A 258 11.59 -9.84 6.24
CA ILE A 258 12.51 -9.30 5.24
C ILE A 258 13.74 -10.20 5.13
N SER A 259 14.35 -10.56 6.27
CA SER A 259 15.53 -11.42 6.32
C SER A 259 15.25 -12.84 5.77
N ASP A 260 14.15 -13.47 6.20
CA ASP A 260 13.84 -14.86 5.83
C ASP A 260 13.53 -15.03 4.33
N TRP A 261 12.95 -13.99 3.71
CA TRP A 261 12.45 -14.08 2.34
C TRP A 261 13.18 -13.17 1.37
N GLY A 262 14.29 -12.55 1.78
CA GLY A 262 15.08 -11.67 0.92
C GLY A 262 14.32 -10.44 0.46
N GLY A 263 13.52 -9.83 1.35
CA GLY A 263 12.72 -8.64 1.02
C GLY A 263 13.58 -7.51 0.49
N THR A 264 13.21 -6.95 -0.67
CA THR A 264 13.95 -5.86 -1.33
C THR A 264 13.29 -4.51 -1.13
N ALA A 265 11.97 -4.49 -0.93
CA ALA A 265 11.17 -3.29 -0.75
C ALA A 265 10.16 -3.46 0.37
N THR A 266 10.01 -2.42 1.20
CA THR A 266 9.00 -2.36 2.27
C THR A 266 8.60 -0.93 2.55
N ALA A 267 7.49 -0.73 3.28
CA ALA A 267 7.03 0.60 3.68
C ALA A 267 6.45 0.62 5.09
N GLY A 268 6.53 1.80 5.71
CA GLY A 268 5.88 2.04 6.97
C GLY A 268 5.88 3.51 7.38
N PRO A 269 4.93 3.93 8.23
CA PRO A 269 4.93 5.25 8.86
C PRO A 269 5.98 5.33 9.98
N ASN A 270 6.26 6.56 10.48
CA ASN A 270 7.31 6.79 11.49
C ASN A 270 7.25 5.86 12.70
N PHE A 271 6.04 5.62 13.25
CA PHE A 271 5.91 4.79 14.43
C PHE A 271 6.42 3.36 14.19
N SER A 272 6.27 2.83 12.99
CA SER A 272 6.70 1.48 12.67
C SER A 272 8.23 1.36 12.66
N TRP A 273 8.93 2.38 12.15
CA TRP A 273 10.40 2.45 12.19
C TRP A 273 10.92 2.55 13.62
N VAL A 274 10.22 3.31 14.50
CA VAL A 274 10.56 3.35 15.93
C VAL A 274 10.41 1.98 16.59
N LEU A 275 9.33 1.24 16.28
CA LEU A 275 9.12 -0.10 16.82
C LEU A 275 10.15 -1.10 16.29
N ALA A 276 10.45 -1.05 14.98
CA ALA A 276 11.50 -1.86 14.35
C ALA A 276 12.88 -1.58 14.96
N THR A 277 13.22 -0.30 15.21
CA THR A 277 14.47 0.09 15.88
C THR A 277 14.63 -0.57 17.25
N ARG A 278 13.57 -0.56 18.05
CA ARG A 278 13.58 -1.21 19.38
C ARG A 278 13.80 -2.72 19.27
N ALA A 279 13.12 -3.35 18.31
CA ALA A 279 13.22 -4.77 18.06
C ALA A 279 14.64 -5.16 17.59
N LEU A 280 15.23 -4.42 16.65
CA LEU A 280 16.59 -4.65 16.17
C LEU A 280 17.65 -4.50 17.26
N ARG A 281 17.51 -3.49 18.14
CA ARG A 281 18.40 -3.35 19.30
C ARG A 281 18.31 -4.53 20.27
N ILE A 282 17.12 -5.12 20.43
CA ILE A 282 16.94 -6.34 21.24
C ILE A 282 17.54 -7.54 20.52
N ALA A 283 17.32 -7.68 19.22
CA ALA A 283 17.89 -8.74 18.41
C ALA A 283 19.43 -8.74 18.48
N ALA A 284 20.05 -7.59 18.31
CA ALA A 284 21.52 -7.43 18.43
C ALA A 284 22.04 -7.85 19.81
N LYS A 285 21.38 -7.44 20.90
CA LYS A 285 21.75 -7.83 22.27
C LYS A 285 21.62 -9.34 22.51
N LYS A 286 20.69 -10.00 21.82
CA LYS A 286 20.49 -11.46 21.91
C LYS A 286 21.37 -12.26 20.96
N GLY A 287 22.19 -11.60 20.12
CA GLY A 287 22.99 -12.27 19.08
C GLY A 287 22.14 -12.91 17.98
N GLN A 288 20.90 -12.44 17.78
CA GLN A 288 20.04 -12.94 16.72
C GLN A 288 20.64 -12.58 15.36
N GLN A 289 20.62 -13.54 14.43
CA GLN A 289 21.10 -13.34 13.07
C GLN A 289 19.93 -12.88 12.20
N LEU A 290 20.08 -11.73 11.56
CA LEU A 290 19.19 -11.19 10.52
C LEU A 290 20.07 -10.76 9.34
N ASP A 291 19.51 -10.79 8.15
CA ASP A 291 20.13 -10.24 6.95
C ASP A 291 19.17 -9.22 6.30
N LEU A 292 19.52 -7.95 6.40
CA LEU A 292 18.77 -6.84 5.80
C LEU A 292 19.51 -6.24 4.59
N SER A 293 20.56 -6.90 4.09
CA SER A 293 21.38 -6.41 2.96
C SER A 293 20.60 -6.40 1.64
N THR A 294 19.53 -7.20 1.53
CA THR A 294 18.65 -7.24 0.36
C THR A 294 17.69 -6.07 0.29
N LEU A 295 17.41 -5.40 1.44
CA LEU A 295 16.45 -4.30 1.52
C LEU A 295 17.05 -3.02 0.92
N THR A 296 16.68 -2.72 -0.31
CA THR A 296 17.18 -1.58 -1.09
C THR A 296 16.16 -0.45 -1.25
N LEU A 297 14.93 -0.66 -0.75
CA LEU A 297 13.88 0.34 -0.71
C LEU A 297 13.09 0.25 0.60
N ALA A 298 13.41 1.12 1.56
CA ALA A 298 12.74 1.24 2.85
C ALA A 298 11.91 2.55 2.87
N LEU A 299 10.66 2.47 2.38
CA LEU A 299 9.81 3.64 2.21
C LEU A 299 9.26 4.14 3.54
N SER A 300 9.52 5.42 3.85
CA SER A 300 8.90 6.14 4.97
C SER A 300 7.95 7.20 4.43
N GLY A 301 6.68 7.15 4.83
CA GLY A 301 5.64 8.05 4.33
C GLY A 301 4.33 7.96 5.10
N ALA A 302 3.25 8.41 4.49
CA ALA A 302 1.90 8.55 5.04
C ALA A 302 1.73 9.63 6.13
N GLU A 303 2.80 10.12 6.70
CA GLU A 303 2.87 11.22 7.66
C GLU A 303 4.19 11.97 7.49
N PRO A 304 4.36 13.19 8.05
CA PRO A 304 5.65 13.88 8.00
C PRO A 304 6.78 12.99 8.52
N VAL A 305 7.80 12.77 7.70
CA VAL A 305 8.94 11.91 8.05
C VAL A 305 9.73 12.53 9.20
N ASP A 306 9.95 11.76 10.27
CA ASP A 306 10.80 12.16 11.39
C ASP A 306 12.26 11.73 11.12
N PRO A 307 13.18 12.65 10.83
CA PRO A 307 14.57 12.32 10.54
C PRO A 307 15.25 11.54 11.66
N LYS A 308 14.94 11.88 12.93
CA LYS A 308 15.56 11.22 14.09
C LYS A 308 15.11 9.76 14.23
N ALA A 309 13.83 9.50 13.93
CA ALA A 309 13.32 8.13 13.93
C ALA A 309 13.99 7.28 12.83
N VAL A 310 14.17 7.86 11.64
CA VAL A 310 14.85 7.20 10.52
C VAL A 310 16.33 6.97 10.80
N GLU A 311 17.06 7.98 11.29
CA GLU A 311 18.48 7.85 11.69
C GLU A 311 18.68 6.78 12.77
N ALA A 312 17.77 6.73 13.75
CA ALA A 312 17.82 5.73 14.80
C ALA A 312 17.56 4.31 14.26
N PHE A 313 16.70 4.17 13.23
CA PHE A 313 16.47 2.91 12.55
C PHE A 313 17.71 2.48 11.76
N VAL A 314 18.29 3.37 10.95
CA VAL A 314 19.51 3.09 10.17
C VAL A 314 20.62 2.58 11.08
N ALA A 315 20.93 3.30 12.18
CA ALA A 315 21.96 2.91 13.13
C ALA A 315 21.68 1.56 13.83
N ALA A 316 20.42 1.17 13.99
CA ALA A 316 20.06 -0.12 14.58
C ALA A 316 20.04 -1.26 13.55
N ALA A 317 19.86 -0.95 12.27
CA ALA A 317 19.78 -1.93 11.18
C ALA A 317 21.14 -2.19 10.51
N GLU A 318 22.07 -1.22 10.57
CA GLU A 318 23.43 -1.33 10.01
C GLU A 318 24.17 -2.62 10.41
N PRO A 319 24.15 -3.07 11.70
CA PRO A 319 24.79 -4.32 12.09
C PRO A 319 24.22 -5.58 11.40
N PHE A 320 23.06 -5.47 10.78
CA PHE A 320 22.37 -6.52 10.04
C PHE A 320 22.51 -6.36 8.51
N GLY A 321 23.41 -5.48 8.04
CA GLY A 321 23.71 -5.28 6.63
C GLY A 321 22.83 -4.25 5.91
N PHE A 322 21.97 -3.52 6.63
CA PHE A 322 21.12 -2.48 6.02
C PHE A 322 21.97 -1.29 5.53
N ASP A 323 21.72 -0.87 4.28
CA ASP A 323 22.32 0.32 3.68
C ASP A 323 21.46 1.56 3.93
N ALA A 324 22.05 2.64 4.46
CA ALA A 324 21.36 3.90 4.67
C ALA A 324 20.79 4.51 3.37
N GLY A 325 21.40 4.23 2.23
CA GLY A 325 20.91 4.62 0.91
C GLY A 325 19.55 4.02 0.55
N ALA A 326 19.17 2.90 1.21
CA ALA A 326 17.88 2.27 1.00
C ALA A 326 16.68 3.07 1.58
N VAL A 327 16.93 4.05 2.46
CA VAL A 327 15.86 4.89 3.01
C VAL A 327 15.23 5.71 1.89
N PHE A 328 13.89 5.62 1.77
CA PHE A 328 13.14 6.18 0.66
C PHE A 328 11.96 7.01 1.21
N PRO A 329 12.19 8.29 1.60
CA PRO A 329 11.11 9.17 2.05
C PRO A 329 10.18 9.50 0.89
N ALA A 330 8.88 9.25 1.05
CA ALA A 330 7.91 9.41 -0.01
C ALA A 330 6.71 10.25 0.45
N PHE A 331 6.18 11.06 -0.46
CA PHE A 331 4.91 11.74 -0.29
C PHE A 331 3.90 11.19 -1.28
N GLY A 332 2.68 10.96 -0.78
CA GLY A 332 1.56 10.49 -1.57
C GLY A 332 0.23 10.72 -0.88
N MET A 333 -0.84 10.50 -1.64
CA MET A 333 -2.22 10.62 -1.17
C MET A 333 -3.16 9.81 -2.07
N ALA A 334 -4.29 9.40 -1.53
CA ALA A 334 -5.27 8.61 -2.27
C ALA A 334 -5.78 9.30 -3.54
N GLU A 335 -5.84 10.64 -3.58
CA GLU A 335 -6.26 11.44 -4.72
C GLU A 335 -5.35 11.30 -5.96
N THR A 336 -4.10 10.88 -5.76
CA THR A 336 -3.17 10.50 -6.84
C THR A 336 -3.09 8.99 -7.06
N ALA A 337 -4.01 8.22 -6.55
CA ALA A 337 -3.99 6.79 -6.27
C ALA A 337 -3.04 6.45 -5.11
N ILE A 338 -1.77 6.85 -5.15
CA ILE A 338 -0.85 6.78 -4.02
C ILE A 338 0.32 7.76 -4.15
N GLY A 339 1.19 7.58 -5.14
CA GLY A 339 2.49 8.24 -5.21
C GLY A 339 2.42 9.64 -5.85
N ALA A 340 3.09 10.64 -5.26
CA ALA A 340 3.17 11.99 -5.79
C ALA A 340 4.60 12.52 -5.88
N SER A 341 5.48 12.18 -4.92
CA SER A 341 6.87 12.63 -4.91
C SER A 341 7.78 11.62 -4.23
N PHE A 342 8.93 11.38 -4.86
CA PHE A 342 9.93 10.40 -4.44
C PHE A 342 11.34 10.96 -4.61
N PRO A 343 12.31 10.55 -3.75
CA PRO A 343 13.72 10.78 -4.04
C PRO A 343 14.21 9.82 -5.13
N GLU A 344 15.42 10.00 -5.56
CA GLU A 344 16.14 8.99 -6.33
C GLU A 344 16.44 7.77 -5.45
N ARG A 345 16.21 6.55 -5.98
CA ARG A 345 16.53 5.31 -5.26
C ARG A 345 18.02 5.23 -4.97
N GLY A 346 18.37 4.90 -3.74
CA GLY A 346 19.77 4.88 -3.28
C GLY A 346 20.27 6.22 -2.74
N ALA A 347 19.49 7.32 -2.83
CA ALA A 347 19.88 8.62 -2.31
C ALA A 347 19.82 8.71 -0.78
N GLY A 348 19.09 7.84 -0.12
CA GLY A 348 18.85 7.87 1.32
C GLY A 348 18.07 9.10 1.79
N LEU A 349 18.08 9.32 3.10
CA LEU A 349 17.40 10.47 3.69
C LEU A 349 18.28 11.71 3.55
N ARG A 350 17.74 12.75 2.92
CA ARG A 350 18.33 14.08 2.85
C ARG A 350 17.43 15.07 3.57
N CYS A 351 17.99 15.89 4.46
CA CYS A 351 17.26 16.88 5.23
C CYS A 351 17.92 18.24 5.12
N ASP A 352 17.11 19.26 4.84
CA ASP A 352 17.50 20.65 4.96
C ASP A 352 16.87 21.28 6.21
N THR A 353 17.69 21.97 6.99
CA THR A 353 17.17 22.80 8.08
C THR A 353 16.98 24.21 7.56
N VAL A 354 15.75 24.71 7.65
CA VAL A 354 15.40 26.02 7.09
C VAL A 354 14.86 26.96 8.14
N ASP A 355 15.03 28.28 7.89
CA ASP A 355 14.46 29.32 8.74
C ASP A 355 12.94 29.28 8.67
N ARG A 356 12.32 28.94 9.80
CA ARG A 356 10.87 28.78 9.90
C ARG A 356 10.14 30.10 9.65
N GLU A 357 10.61 31.22 10.21
CA GLU A 357 9.93 32.50 10.07
C GLU A 357 9.99 33.00 8.63
N VAL A 358 11.14 32.83 7.97
CA VAL A 358 11.29 33.17 6.54
C VAL A 358 10.37 32.29 5.70
N LEU A 359 10.33 30.98 5.94
CA LEU A 359 9.48 30.05 5.21
C LEU A 359 8.00 30.41 5.36
N GLU A 360 7.53 30.65 6.59
CA GLU A 360 6.11 30.98 6.85
C GLU A 360 5.71 32.31 6.20
N ARG A 361 6.58 33.31 6.24
CA ARG A 361 6.30 34.65 5.73
C ARG A 361 6.44 34.78 4.22
N THR A 362 7.49 34.17 3.64
CA THR A 362 7.87 34.40 2.25
C THR A 362 7.65 33.21 1.33
N ARG A 363 7.33 32.02 1.88
CA ARG A 363 7.26 30.73 1.18
C ARG A 363 8.59 30.32 0.53
N VAL A 364 9.69 30.89 0.98
CA VAL A 364 11.05 30.55 0.53
C VAL A 364 11.74 29.74 1.62
N ALA A 365 12.21 28.55 1.28
CA ALA A 365 13.03 27.72 2.15
C ALA A 365 14.47 28.27 2.19
N LYS A 366 14.77 29.09 3.20
CA LYS A 366 16.10 29.62 3.40
C LYS A 366 16.88 28.70 4.34
N PRO A 367 17.92 28.02 3.88
CA PRO A 367 18.75 27.17 4.73
C PRO A 367 19.38 27.96 5.88
N ILE A 368 19.48 27.32 7.04
CA ILE A 368 20.23 27.84 8.19
C ILE A 368 21.35 26.86 8.55
N GLU A 369 22.47 27.40 9.00
CA GLU A 369 23.54 26.58 9.55
C GLU A 369 23.11 26.06 10.94
N VAL A 370 23.16 24.75 11.12
CA VAL A 370 22.97 24.14 12.43
C VAL A 370 24.33 23.81 13.01
N THR A 371 24.65 24.43 14.13
CA THR A 371 25.90 24.18 14.87
C THR A 371 25.61 23.32 16.10
N ASP A 372 26.55 22.45 16.48
CA ASP A 372 26.54 21.77 17.76
C ASP A 372 26.81 22.75 18.91
N PRO A 373 26.64 22.32 20.17
CA PRO A 373 26.95 23.18 21.33
C PRO A 373 28.41 23.70 21.38
N ASP A 374 29.30 23.03 20.65
CA ASP A 374 30.73 23.43 20.55
C ASP A 374 30.98 24.31 19.34
N GLY A 375 29.95 24.76 18.60
CA GLY A 375 30.04 25.68 17.47
C GLY A 375 30.48 25.03 16.16
N ARG A 376 30.51 23.71 16.05
CA ARG A 376 30.80 23.01 14.80
C ARG A 376 29.54 22.92 13.96
N VAL A 377 29.66 23.27 12.67
CA VAL A 377 28.58 23.13 11.70
C VAL A 377 28.25 21.64 11.57
N LEU A 378 27.05 21.25 12.00
CA LEU A 378 26.54 19.85 11.90
C LEU A 378 26.14 19.48 10.47
N ARG A 379 26.08 20.45 9.57
CA ARG A 379 25.81 20.25 8.16
C ARG A 379 27.09 19.71 7.48
N LYS A 380 27.09 18.46 7.08
CA LYS A 380 27.94 18.00 5.99
C LYS A 380 27.24 18.39 4.71
N ASP A 381 27.64 19.52 4.12
CA ASP A 381 27.25 19.81 2.75
C ASP A 381 27.74 18.65 1.88
N GLY A 382 26.81 18.00 1.21
CA GLY A 382 27.15 17.23 0.04
C GLY A 382 27.79 18.18 -0.97
N ASP A 383 28.74 17.65 -1.71
CA ASP A 383 29.52 18.14 -2.82
C ASP A 383 29.16 19.57 -3.32
N PRO A 384 30.08 20.56 -3.25
CA PRO A 384 29.81 21.90 -3.73
C PRO A 384 29.51 21.99 -5.24
N ASP A 385 29.66 20.92 -6.01
CA ASP A 385 29.34 20.87 -7.45
C ASP A 385 27.88 20.51 -7.79
N SER A 386 27.02 20.28 -6.82
CA SER A 386 25.57 20.09 -7.06
C SER A 386 24.78 21.39 -6.88
N ALA A 387 25.24 22.52 -7.42
CA ALA A 387 24.38 23.67 -7.61
C ALA A 387 23.26 23.30 -8.60
N ALA A 388 22.03 23.21 -8.09
CA ALA A 388 20.87 23.10 -8.96
C ALA A 388 20.92 24.26 -9.97
N PRO A 389 20.64 24.02 -11.27
CA PRO A 389 20.55 25.09 -12.24
C PRO A 389 19.57 26.15 -11.73
N GLU A 390 19.94 27.42 -11.81
CA GLU A 390 19.05 28.55 -11.49
C GLU A 390 17.73 28.34 -12.26
N PRO A 391 16.56 28.49 -11.62
CA PRO A 391 15.30 28.39 -12.32
C PRO A 391 15.27 29.47 -13.42
N GLU A 392 15.02 29.05 -14.66
CA GLU A 392 14.81 29.98 -15.75
C GLU A 392 13.76 31.05 -15.34
N PRO A 393 14.00 32.32 -15.63
CA PRO A 393 13.07 33.40 -15.31
C PRO A 393 11.74 33.11 -16.04
N ALA A 394 10.64 33.19 -15.30
CA ALA A 394 9.29 33.02 -15.85
C ALA A 394 9.10 33.91 -17.10
N PRO A 395 8.49 33.40 -18.18
CA PRO A 395 8.24 34.20 -19.37
C PRO A 395 7.40 35.43 -19.01
N ALA A 396 7.80 36.57 -19.56
CA ALA A 396 7.09 37.82 -19.36
C ALA A 396 5.63 37.71 -19.85
N PRO A 397 4.67 38.35 -19.14
CA PRO A 397 3.28 38.33 -19.58
C PRO A 397 3.14 38.95 -20.95
N ALA A 398 2.37 38.32 -21.83
CA ALA A 398 2.05 38.83 -23.16
C ALA A 398 1.39 40.22 -23.06
N PRO A 399 1.71 41.13 -23.96
CA PRO A 399 1.09 42.46 -23.99
C PRO A 399 -0.42 42.32 -24.29
N GLN A 400 -1.24 43.14 -23.59
CA GLN A 400 -2.69 43.22 -23.72
C GLN A 400 -3.10 43.72 -25.12
#